data_d0e2192946a64a997c8c1c2ef6887c4e
#
_entry.id   d0e2192946a64a997c8c1c2ef6887c4e
#
_cell.length_a   1.000
_cell.length_b   1.000
_cell.length_c   1.000
_cell.angle_alpha   90.00
_cell.angle_beta   90.00
_cell.angle_gamma   90.00
#
_symmetry.space_group_name_H-M   'P 1'
#
loop_
_entity.id
_entity.type
_entity.pdbx_description
1 polymer ?
#
loop_
_entity_poly.entity_id
_entity_poly.type
_entity_poly.pdbx_seq_one_letter_code
_entity_poly.pdbx_strand_id
1 'polypeptide(L)'
;MRVSRNKLILSVLLISLALAGSASASSVTMTYQGHQGVVAKDGSPYIGYPYYVSINGSATLTPLMCDSYDNNVSLGQTWNATATPLLQGIANSMFGPAMTLDYKAAGLIFKSMLGGQMSTTAAQWAIWGLFSANASSNAYFISKNFGSIDAAYLTLAATASNSAFKGLVLYTPTGGRPGVGPQEFIGYSPVPEPGTLTMMGTGLISLAGFIRRKLARS
;
A
#
# COMPACT_ATOMS: atom_id res chain seq x y z
N MET A 1 23.86 -34.42 -33.10
CA MET A 1 23.06 -33.21 -33.16
C MET A 1 23.72 -32.10 -32.32
N ARG A 2 24.45 -31.14 -32.94
CA ARG A 2 25.14 -30.05 -32.20
C ARG A 2 24.16 -28.90 -32.03
N VAL A 3 23.59 -28.75 -30.83
CA VAL A 3 22.81 -27.57 -30.47
C VAL A 3 23.76 -26.36 -30.47
N SER A 4 23.47 -25.38 -31.31
CA SER A 4 24.27 -24.15 -31.43
C SER A 4 24.34 -23.44 -30.09
N ARG A 5 25.58 -23.15 -29.61
CA ARG A 5 25.89 -22.48 -28.33
C ARG A 5 25.11 -21.17 -28.14
N ASN A 6 24.80 -20.48 -29.24
CA ASN A 6 24.05 -19.21 -29.23
C ASN A 6 22.57 -19.39 -28.93
N LYS A 7 21.95 -20.53 -29.32
CA LYS A 7 20.56 -20.83 -29.00
C LYS A 7 20.36 -21.13 -27.52
N LEU A 8 21.36 -21.77 -26.87
CA LEU A 8 21.32 -22.08 -25.44
C LEU A 8 21.40 -20.80 -24.56
N ILE A 9 22.28 -19.86 -24.94
CA ILE A 9 22.46 -18.58 -24.24
C ILE A 9 21.21 -17.71 -24.38
N LEU A 10 20.60 -17.67 -25.56
CA LEU A 10 19.39 -16.91 -25.81
C LEU A 10 18.19 -17.47 -25.02
N SER A 11 18.08 -18.79 -24.88
CA SER A 11 17.00 -19.45 -24.11
C SER A 11 17.14 -19.20 -22.60
N VAL A 12 18.36 -19.17 -22.06
CA VAL A 12 18.59 -18.86 -20.64
C VAL A 12 18.31 -17.39 -20.35
N LEU A 13 18.62 -16.48 -21.28
CA LEU A 13 18.32 -15.04 -21.12
C LEU A 13 16.81 -14.76 -21.18
N LEU A 14 16.05 -15.46 -22.01
CA LEU A 14 14.59 -15.34 -22.12
C LEU A 14 13.85 -15.89 -20.90
N ILE A 15 14.36 -16.95 -20.28
CA ILE A 15 13.76 -17.54 -19.07
C ILE A 15 13.96 -16.63 -17.85
N SER A 16 15.10 -15.93 -17.76
CA SER A 16 15.35 -14.99 -16.65
C SER A 16 14.51 -13.71 -16.73
N LEU A 17 14.03 -13.32 -17.92
CA LEU A 17 13.18 -12.13 -18.08
C LEU A 17 11.70 -12.40 -17.72
N ALA A 18 11.24 -13.65 -17.74
CA ALA A 18 9.86 -14.04 -17.47
C ALA A 18 9.52 -14.14 -15.96
N LEU A 19 10.51 -14.03 -15.08
CA LEU A 19 10.35 -14.16 -13.61
C LEU A 19 10.34 -12.79 -12.90
N ALA A 20 10.06 -11.70 -13.60
CA ALA A 20 9.74 -10.42 -12.95
C ALA A 20 8.39 -10.61 -12.21
N GLY A 21 8.49 -11.05 -10.95
CA GLY A 21 7.35 -11.33 -10.10
C GLY A 21 6.49 -10.07 -9.94
N SER A 22 5.28 -10.10 -10.45
CA SER A 22 4.26 -9.12 -10.12
C SER A 22 4.03 -9.22 -8.61
N ALA A 23 4.13 -8.10 -7.88
CA ALA A 23 3.69 -8.05 -6.50
C ALA A 23 2.20 -8.44 -6.47
N SER A 24 1.91 -9.64 -5.96
CA SER A 24 0.54 -10.17 -5.95
C SER A 24 -0.15 -9.81 -4.64
N ALA A 25 -1.48 -9.76 -4.68
CA ALA A 25 -2.32 -9.68 -3.51
C ALA A 25 -2.00 -10.82 -2.53
N SER A 26 -1.82 -10.51 -1.26
CA SER A 26 -1.63 -11.51 -0.21
C SER A 26 -2.73 -11.42 0.84
N SER A 27 -3.26 -12.56 1.25
CA SER A 27 -4.15 -12.62 2.41
C SER A 27 -3.34 -12.43 3.69
N VAL A 28 -3.80 -11.55 4.56
CA VAL A 28 -3.16 -11.24 5.84
C VAL A 28 -4.19 -11.23 6.96
N THR A 29 -3.77 -11.60 8.16
CA THR A 29 -4.55 -11.39 9.39
C THR A 29 -4.05 -10.11 10.04
N MET A 30 -4.97 -9.20 10.33
CA MET A 30 -4.69 -7.91 10.95
C MET A 30 -5.26 -7.88 12.36
N THR A 31 -4.50 -7.37 13.34
CA THR A 31 -4.99 -7.15 14.71
C THR A 31 -4.67 -5.72 15.12
N TYR A 32 -5.69 -4.93 15.45
CA TYR A 32 -5.52 -3.56 15.89
C TYR A 32 -4.94 -3.49 17.30
N GLN A 33 -3.79 -2.82 17.44
CA GLN A 33 -3.03 -2.74 18.69
C GLN A 33 -3.07 -1.33 19.33
N GLY A 34 -3.84 -0.42 18.75
CA GLY A 34 -3.99 0.93 19.27
C GLY A 34 -3.54 2.02 18.29
N HIS A 35 -3.48 3.24 18.80
CA HIS A 35 -3.14 4.43 18.02
C HIS A 35 -2.30 5.39 18.86
N GLN A 36 -1.60 6.29 18.18
CA GLN A 36 -0.96 7.45 18.84
C GLN A 36 -1.53 8.77 18.34
N GLY A 37 -2.11 8.78 17.15
CA GLY A 37 -2.67 9.97 16.56
C GLY A 37 -4.08 10.25 17.07
N VAL A 38 -4.34 11.50 17.49
CA VAL A 38 -5.68 12.02 17.74
C VAL A 38 -5.85 13.22 16.83
N VAL A 39 -6.89 13.19 15.99
CA VAL A 39 -7.26 14.33 15.17
C VAL A 39 -8.46 15.02 15.84
N ALA A 40 -8.30 16.31 16.15
CA ALA A 40 -9.32 17.08 16.84
C ALA A 40 -10.57 17.26 15.96
N LYS A 41 -11.73 17.28 16.61
CA LYS A 41 -13.00 17.72 16.04
C LYS A 41 -13.79 18.37 17.16
N ASP A 42 -14.35 19.54 16.97
CA ASP A 42 -15.41 20.20 17.79
C ASP A 42 -15.55 19.68 19.26
N GLY A 43 -14.42 19.49 19.96
CA GLY A 43 -14.38 18.96 21.32
C GLY A 43 -14.40 17.43 21.47
N SER A 44 -14.57 16.67 20.40
CA SER A 44 -14.47 15.21 20.40
C SER A 44 -13.24 14.73 19.63
N PRO A 45 -12.37 13.92 20.24
CA PRO A 45 -11.22 13.38 19.55
C PRO A 45 -11.63 12.31 18.57
N TYR A 46 -11.08 12.36 17.35
CA TYR A 46 -11.09 11.26 16.39
C TYR A 46 -9.73 10.59 16.37
N ILE A 47 -9.72 9.29 16.15
CA ILE A 47 -8.48 8.53 15.96
C ILE A 47 -7.98 8.79 14.56
N GLY A 48 -6.72 9.15 14.44
CA GLY A 48 -6.02 9.34 13.16
C GLY A 48 -4.70 8.58 13.12
N TYR A 49 -3.95 8.79 12.04
CA TYR A 49 -2.62 8.20 11.87
C TYR A 49 -1.68 8.51 13.05
N PRO A 50 -0.87 7.55 13.51
CA PRO A 50 -0.83 6.16 13.07
C PRO A 50 -1.82 5.25 13.81
N TYR A 51 -2.50 4.39 13.04
CA TYR A 51 -3.11 3.19 13.57
C TYR A 51 -2.06 2.08 13.61
N TYR A 52 -1.77 1.53 14.78
CA TYR A 52 -0.83 0.44 14.91
C TYR A 52 -1.51 -0.91 14.74
N VAL A 53 -1.07 -1.69 13.76
CA VAL A 53 -1.64 -2.98 13.43
C VAL A 53 -0.54 -4.05 13.42
N SER A 54 -0.78 -5.16 14.12
CA SER A 54 -0.01 -6.40 13.96
C SER A 54 -0.51 -7.11 12.71
N ILE A 55 0.40 -7.42 11.80
CA ILE A 55 0.10 -8.17 10.56
C ILE A 55 0.66 -9.57 10.70
N ASN A 56 -0.19 -10.60 10.52
CA ASN A 56 0.15 -12.02 10.66
C ASN A 56 0.81 -12.35 12.01
N GLY A 57 0.35 -11.70 13.10
CA GLY A 57 0.90 -11.94 14.44
C GLY A 57 2.30 -11.36 14.69
N SER A 58 2.80 -10.49 13.78
CA SER A 58 4.10 -9.85 13.95
C SER A 58 4.16 -9.02 15.23
N ALA A 59 5.27 -9.13 15.99
CA ALA A 59 5.55 -8.26 17.12
C ALA A 59 5.88 -6.82 16.67
N THR A 60 6.37 -6.64 15.44
CA THR A 60 6.59 -5.32 14.86
C THR A 60 5.26 -4.80 14.33
N LEU A 61 4.81 -3.68 14.90
CA LEU A 61 3.56 -3.05 14.51
C LEU A 61 3.75 -2.20 13.25
N THR A 62 2.78 -2.27 12.35
CA THR A 62 2.74 -1.48 11.12
C THR A 62 1.87 -0.24 11.34
N PRO A 63 2.42 0.98 11.15
CA PRO A 63 1.63 2.21 11.21
C PRO A 63 0.83 2.36 9.91
N LEU A 64 -0.49 2.47 10.03
CA LEU A 64 -1.43 2.56 8.91
C LEU A 64 -2.27 3.83 8.99
N MET A 65 -2.70 4.35 7.83
CA MET A 65 -3.65 5.44 7.68
C MET A 65 -5.02 4.87 7.33
N CYS A 66 -6.06 5.23 8.07
CA CYS A 66 -7.43 4.84 7.78
C CYS A 66 -8.00 5.70 6.64
N ASP A 67 -8.68 5.08 5.68
CA ASP A 67 -9.40 5.77 4.60
C ASP A 67 -10.93 5.70 4.76
N SER A 68 -11.44 4.85 5.63
CA SER A 68 -12.87 4.58 5.80
C SER A 68 -13.43 5.20 7.10
N TYR A 69 -13.84 6.48 7.02
CA TYR A 69 -14.39 7.27 8.15
C TYR A 69 -15.60 6.61 8.83
N ASP A 70 -16.48 6.00 8.05
CA ASP A 70 -17.75 5.44 8.54
C ASP A 70 -17.60 4.02 9.13
N ASN A 71 -16.41 3.43 9.07
CA ASN A 71 -16.07 2.14 9.65
C ASN A 71 -15.27 2.32 10.93
N ASN A 72 -15.31 1.33 11.83
CA ASN A 72 -14.57 1.36 13.10
C ASN A 72 -13.82 0.05 13.35
N VAL A 73 -12.74 0.14 14.12
CA VAL A 73 -12.03 -0.99 14.70
C VAL A 73 -11.86 -0.78 16.19
N SER A 74 -11.92 -1.85 16.96
CA SER A 74 -11.73 -1.86 18.40
C SER A 74 -10.38 -2.44 18.79
N LEU A 75 -9.81 -1.96 19.90
CA LEU A 75 -8.54 -2.48 20.41
C LEU A 75 -8.59 -4.00 20.57
N GLY A 76 -7.60 -4.72 20.05
CA GLY A 76 -7.53 -6.18 20.03
C GLY A 76 -8.40 -6.84 18.96
N GLN A 77 -9.21 -6.11 18.22
CA GLN A 77 -10.01 -6.68 17.13
C GLN A 77 -9.09 -7.28 16.07
N THR A 78 -9.44 -8.50 15.63
CA THR A 78 -8.71 -9.23 14.59
C THR A 78 -9.64 -9.50 13.41
N TRP A 79 -9.13 -9.32 12.18
CA TRP A 79 -9.85 -9.60 10.93
C TRP A 79 -8.90 -10.03 9.82
N ASN A 80 -9.46 -10.63 8.78
CA ASN A 80 -8.70 -10.94 7.56
C ASN A 80 -8.80 -9.79 6.56
N ALA A 81 -7.70 -9.52 5.89
CA ALA A 81 -7.62 -8.50 4.86
C ALA A 81 -6.78 -8.98 3.67
N THR A 82 -6.91 -8.30 2.56
CA THR A 82 -6.02 -8.46 1.41
C THR A 82 -5.05 -7.29 1.38
N ALA A 83 -3.75 -7.58 1.45
CA ALA A 83 -2.69 -6.61 1.25
C ALA A 83 -2.27 -6.60 -0.22
N THR A 84 -2.40 -5.46 -0.88
CA THR A 84 -2.16 -5.32 -2.33
C THR A 84 -1.46 -4.00 -2.61
N PRO A 85 -0.49 -3.91 -3.53
CA PRO A 85 0.01 -2.61 -4.00
C PRO A 85 -1.16 -1.69 -4.38
N LEU A 86 -1.13 -0.43 -3.95
CA LEU A 86 -2.28 0.47 -4.01
C LEU A 86 -2.99 0.42 -5.37
N LEU A 87 -2.28 0.64 -6.47
CA LEU A 87 -2.91 0.70 -7.81
C LEU A 87 -3.56 -0.61 -8.26
N GLN A 88 -3.05 -1.75 -7.77
CA GLN A 88 -3.61 -3.07 -8.09
C GLN A 88 -4.78 -3.42 -7.17
N GLY A 89 -4.78 -2.89 -5.94
CA GLY A 89 -5.81 -3.13 -4.93
C GLY A 89 -7.13 -2.43 -5.21
N ILE A 90 -7.11 -1.31 -5.93
CA ILE A 90 -8.29 -0.45 -6.14
C ILE A 90 -9.48 -1.22 -6.74
N ALA A 91 -9.25 -2.15 -7.65
CA ALA A 91 -10.31 -2.93 -8.27
C ALA A 91 -11.16 -3.74 -7.27
N ASN A 92 -10.55 -4.16 -6.14
CA ASN A 92 -11.18 -4.96 -5.09
C ASN A 92 -11.20 -4.21 -3.74
N SER A 93 -10.99 -2.90 -3.75
CA SER A 93 -11.02 -2.06 -2.57
C SER A 93 -12.43 -1.89 -2.01
N MET A 94 -12.53 -1.39 -0.78
CA MET A 94 -13.79 -1.17 -0.09
C MET A 94 -14.75 -0.25 -0.88
N PHE A 95 -14.21 0.80 -1.52
CA PHE A 95 -15.01 1.79 -2.26
C PHE A 95 -15.05 1.49 -3.77
N GLY A 96 -14.29 0.51 -4.24
CA GLY A 96 -14.32 -0.01 -5.60
C GLY A 96 -13.62 0.86 -6.66
N PRO A 97 -13.60 0.38 -7.92
CA PRO A 97 -12.83 1.00 -8.99
C PRO A 97 -13.36 2.37 -9.45
N ALA A 98 -14.62 2.71 -9.13
CA ALA A 98 -15.17 4.05 -9.41
C ALA A 98 -14.40 5.16 -8.68
N MET A 99 -13.79 4.84 -7.52
CA MET A 99 -13.00 5.77 -6.70
C MET A 99 -11.50 5.69 -7.00
N THR A 100 -11.11 5.29 -8.21
CA THR A 100 -9.68 5.17 -8.59
C THR A 100 -8.90 6.46 -8.39
N LEU A 101 -9.49 7.60 -8.75
CA LEU A 101 -8.83 8.89 -8.62
C LEU A 101 -8.66 9.27 -7.16
N ASP A 102 -9.66 8.98 -6.33
CA ASP A 102 -9.67 9.26 -4.89
C ASP A 102 -8.61 8.41 -4.16
N TYR A 103 -8.47 7.13 -4.48
CA TYR A 103 -7.40 6.28 -3.95
C TYR A 103 -6.01 6.78 -4.33
N LYS A 104 -5.84 7.25 -5.56
CA LYS A 104 -4.59 7.88 -5.99
C LYS A 104 -4.32 9.16 -5.21
N ALA A 105 -5.33 10.03 -5.04
CA ALA A 105 -5.22 11.25 -4.24
C ALA A 105 -4.87 10.92 -2.78
N ALA A 106 -5.58 9.97 -2.15
CA ALA A 106 -5.31 9.50 -0.79
C ALA A 106 -3.87 8.98 -0.62
N GLY A 107 -3.37 8.21 -1.59
CA GLY A 107 -1.98 7.74 -1.59
C GLY A 107 -0.96 8.87 -1.65
N LEU A 108 -1.20 9.91 -2.46
CA LEU A 108 -0.33 11.09 -2.55
C LEU A 108 -0.40 11.95 -1.27
N ILE A 109 -1.60 12.15 -0.70
CA ILE A 109 -1.79 12.82 0.61
C ILE A 109 -1.00 12.10 1.69
N PHE A 110 -1.12 10.77 1.77
CA PHE A 110 -0.40 9.98 2.75
C PHE A 110 1.12 10.10 2.60
N LYS A 111 1.66 10.02 1.38
CA LYS A 111 3.09 10.23 1.12
C LYS A 111 3.55 11.64 1.47
N SER A 112 2.75 12.65 1.17
CA SER A 112 3.04 14.04 1.52
C SER A 112 3.11 14.25 3.03
N MET A 113 2.20 13.62 3.78
CA MET A 113 2.24 13.60 5.24
C MET A 113 3.50 12.89 5.77
N LEU A 114 3.84 11.70 5.23
CA LEU A 114 5.06 10.99 5.61
C LEU A 114 6.33 11.80 5.30
N GLY A 115 6.30 12.61 4.26
CA GLY A 115 7.36 13.56 3.89
C GLY A 115 7.38 14.85 4.72
N GLY A 116 6.49 14.99 5.70
CA GLY A 116 6.42 16.19 6.56
C GLY A 116 5.84 17.43 5.90
N GLN A 117 5.22 17.29 4.71
CA GLN A 117 4.67 18.42 3.95
C GLN A 117 3.28 18.85 4.43
N MET A 118 2.61 18.01 5.22
CA MET A 118 1.34 18.34 5.88
C MET A 118 1.22 17.63 7.23
N SER A 119 0.35 18.17 8.09
CA SER A 119 0.07 17.54 9.39
C SER A 119 -0.75 16.26 9.25
N THR A 120 -0.61 15.36 10.22
CA THR A 120 -1.42 14.13 10.30
C THR A 120 -2.91 14.42 10.35
N THR A 121 -3.33 15.48 11.05
CA THR A 121 -4.74 15.91 11.13
C THR A 121 -5.26 16.32 9.74
N ALA A 122 -4.52 17.15 9.01
CA ALA A 122 -4.94 17.57 7.67
C ALA A 122 -5.01 16.40 6.69
N ALA A 123 -4.00 15.52 6.71
CA ALA A 123 -3.98 14.33 5.87
C ALA A 123 -5.14 13.38 6.16
N GLN A 124 -5.40 13.10 7.45
CA GLN A 124 -6.46 12.17 7.84
C GLN A 124 -7.83 12.68 7.45
N TRP A 125 -8.13 13.96 7.72
CA TRP A 125 -9.42 14.56 7.35
C TRP A 125 -9.59 14.66 5.83
N ALA A 126 -8.56 15.04 5.11
CA ALA A 126 -8.59 15.08 3.65
C ALA A 126 -8.87 13.66 3.08
N ILE A 127 -8.13 12.63 3.53
CA ILE A 127 -8.39 11.26 3.07
C ILE A 127 -9.83 10.83 3.37
N TRP A 128 -10.34 11.10 4.57
CA TRP A 128 -11.73 10.78 4.88
C TRP A 128 -12.75 11.52 4.02
N GLY A 129 -12.47 12.78 3.68
CA GLY A 129 -13.31 13.60 2.80
C GLY A 129 -13.48 13.03 1.40
N LEU A 130 -12.44 12.36 0.88
CA LEU A 130 -12.48 11.71 -0.44
C LEU A 130 -13.49 10.55 -0.49
N PHE A 131 -13.68 9.82 0.62
CA PHE A 131 -14.45 8.57 0.63
C PHE A 131 -15.77 8.64 1.40
N SER A 132 -16.01 9.69 2.19
CA SER A 132 -17.18 9.79 3.06
C SER A 132 -17.88 11.13 2.96
N ALA A 133 -19.16 11.09 2.59
CA ALA A 133 -20.04 12.26 2.64
C ALA A 133 -20.21 12.78 4.08
N ASN A 134 -20.20 11.89 5.08
CA ASN A 134 -20.28 12.28 6.50
C ASN A 134 -19.02 13.03 6.93
N ALA A 135 -17.85 12.63 6.47
CA ALA A 135 -16.61 13.34 6.76
C ALA A 135 -16.57 14.70 6.05
N SER A 136 -16.88 14.76 4.76
CA SER A 136 -16.81 16.00 3.97
C SER A 136 -17.87 17.04 4.36
N SER A 137 -19.01 16.60 4.90
CA SER A 137 -20.06 17.50 5.44
C SER A 137 -19.83 17.91 6.92
N ASN A 138 -18.80 17.38 7.55
CA ASN A 138 -18.50 17.68 8.95
C ASN A 138 -18.09 19.14 9.14
N ALA A 139 -18.63 19.81 10.16
CA ALA A 139 -18.34 21.21 10.43
C ALA A 139 -16.83 21.50 10.61
N TYR A 140 -16.09 20.60 11.24
CA TYR A 140 -14.65 20.74 11.38
C TYR A 140 -13.92 20.66 10.03
N PHE A 141 -14.29 19.70 9.17
CA PHE A 141 -13.76 19.57 7.83
C PHE A 141 -13.96 20.86 7.02
N ILE A 142 -15.18 21.40 7.05
CA ILE A 142 -15.56 22.62 6.35
C ILE A 142 -14.79 23.84 6.93
N SER A 143 -14.75 23.98 8.26
CA SER A 143 -14.10 25.12 8.92
C SER A 143 -12.60 25.20 8.68
N LYS A 144 -11.95 24.06 8.46
CA LYS A 144 -10.51 23.95 8.15
C LYS A 144 -10.22 23.91 6.64
N ASN A 145 -11.26 23.95 5.82
CA ASN A 145 -11.16 23.94 4.36
C ASN A 145 -10.34 22.72 3.81
N PHE A 146 -10.50 21.53 4.43
CA PHE A 146 -9.79 20.35 3.99
C PHE A 146 -10.18 19.91 2.57
N GLY A 147 -11.36 20.24 2.09
CA GLY A 147 -11.77 20.03 0.69
C GLY A 147 -10.88 20.71 -0.35
N SER A 148 -10.15 21.77 0.02
CA SER A 148 -9.15 22.37 -0.88
C SER A 148 -7.93 21.45 -1.05
N ILE A 149 -7.57 20.68 -0.03
CA ILE A 149 -6.53 19.65 -0.12
C ILE A 149 -7.00 18.54 -1.07
N ASP A 150 -8.23 18.06 -0.90
CA ASP A 150 -8.81 17.02 -1.77
C ASP A 150 -8.78 17.46 -3.23
N ALA A 151 -9.26 18.66 -3.54
CA ALA A 151 -9.29 19.18 -4.90
C ALA A 151 -7.87 19.30 -5.51
N ALA A 152 -6.89 19.75 -4.72
CA ALA A 152 -5.50 19.84 -5.18
C ALA A 152 -4.90 18.47 -5.47
N TYR A 153 -5.13 17.49 -4.58
CA TYR A 153 -4.56 16.14 -4.74
C TYR A 153 -5.31 15.30 -5.78
N LEU A 154 -6.59 15.50 -6.01
CA LEU A 154 -7.31 14.93 -7.16
C LEU A 154 -6.71 15.41 -8.48
N THR A 155 -6.40 16.70 -8.58
CA THR A 155 -5.72 17.27 -9.76
C THR A 155 -4.32 16.65 -9.97
N LEU A 156 -3.53 16.53 -8.90
CA LEU A 156 -2.22 15.88 -8.95
C LEU A 156 -2.33 14.38 -9.33
N ALA A 157 -3.30 13.68 -8.75
CA ALA A 157 -3.51 12.26 -8.97
C ALA A 157 -3.90 11.93 -10.43
N ALA A 158 -4.59 12.85 -11.11
CA ALA A 158 -5.01 12.67 -12.50
C ALA A 158 -3.80 12.56 -13.45
N THR A 159 -2.69 13.22 -13.14
CA THR A 159 -1.49 13.26 -13.98
C THR A 159 -0.30 12.50 -13.40
N ALA A 160 -0.41 12.00 -12.17
CA ALA A 160 0.67 11.31 -11.49
C ALA A 160 1.04 10.00 -12.19
N SER A 161 2.34 9.78 -12.39
CA SER A 161 2.86 8.52 -12.92
C SER A 161 2.69 7.39 -11.90
N ASN A 162 2.64 6.14 -12.37
CA ASN A 162 2.49 4.98 -11.48
C ASN A 162 3.64 4.84 -10.46
N SER A 163 4.81 5.36 -10.76
CA SER A 163 5.96 5.38 -9.85
C SER A 163 5.72 6.23 -8.59
N ALA A 164 4.84 7.23 -8.66
CA ALA A 164 4.46 8.03 -7.50
C ALA A 164 3.81 7.21 -6.39
N PHE A 165 3.20 6.08 -6.72
CA PHE A 165 2.48 5.19 -5.81
C PHE A 165 3.32 4.00 -5.33
N LYS A 166 4.58 3.90 -5.77
CA LYS A 166 5.48 2.81 -5.35
C LYS A 166 5.63 2.80 -3.83
N GLY A 167 5.53 1.61 -3.24
CA GLY A 167 5.62 1.39 -1.79
C GLY A 167 4.30 1.56 -1.03
N LEU A 168 3.25 2.09 -1.66
CA LEU A 168 1.92 2.16 -1.04
C LEU A 168 1.22 0.80 -1.14
N VAL A 169 0.63 0.37 -0.02
CA VAL A 169 -0.14 -0.87 0.11
C VAL A 169 -1.53 -0.55 0.62
N LEU A 170 -2.53 -1.12 -0.01
CA LEU A 170 -3.91 -1.10 0.43
C LEU A 170 -4.22 -2.38 1.20
N TYR A 171 -4.80 -2.24 2.38
CA TYR A 171 -5.23 -3.34 3.26
C TYR A 171 -6.75 -3.34 3.30
N THR A 172 -7.37 -4.07 2.38
CA THR A 172 -8.83 -4.16 2.25
C THR A 172 -9.38 -5.30 3.10
N PRO A 173 -10.26 -5.04 4.08
CA PRO A 173 -10.84 -6.08 4.92
C PRO A 173 -11.72 -7.03 4.10
N THR A 174 -11.62 -8.34 4.37
CA THR A 174 -12.45 -9.34 3.69
C THR A 174 -13.91 -9.17 4.11
N GLY A 175 -14.79 -8.94 3.14
CA GLY A 175 -16.22 -8.71 3.38
C GLY A 175 -16.56 -7.33 3.96
N GLY A 176 -15.58 -6.47 4.15
CA GLY A 176 -15.79 -5.07 4.54
C GLY A 176 -16.44 -4.26 3.41
N ARG A 177 -17.27 -3.29 3.79
CA ARG A 177 -17.88 -2.32 2.89
C ARG A 177 -18.14 -1.02 3.64
N PRO A 178 -18.36 0.10 2.95
CA PRO A 178 -18.59 1.38 3.60
C PRO A 178 -19.66 1.30 4.69
N GLY A 179 -19.33 1.74 5.90
CA GLY A 179 -20.20 1.71 7.08
C GLY A 179 -20.42 0.32 7.72
N VAL A 180 -19.81 -0.76 7.21
CA VAL A 180 -20.01 -2.12 7.72
C VAL A 180 -18.70 -2.89 7.79
N GLY A 181 -18.35 -3.38 8.99
CA GLY A 181 -17.15 -4.17 9.23
C GLY A 181 -15.91 -3.33 9.57
N PRO A 182 -14.72 -3.95 9.57
CA PRO A 182 -13.48 -3.27 9.89
C PRO A 182 -13.13 -2.17 8.87
N GLN A 183 -12.26 -1.27 9.29
CA GLN A 183 -11.73 -0.19 8.44
C GLN A 183 -10.80 -0.73 7.35
N GLU A 184 -10.75 -0.04 6.22
CA GLU A 184 -9.72 -0.17 5.21
C GLU A 184 -8.55 0.77 5.55
N PHE A 185 -7.34 0.39 5.16
CA PHE A 185 -6.14 1.14 5.51
C PHE A 185 -5.17 1.27 4.34
N ILE A 186 -4.48 2.41 4.29
CA ILE A 186 -3.34 2.62 3.44
C ILE A 186 -2.07 2.55 4.29
N GLY A 187 -1.10 1.75 3.87
CA GLY A 187 0.22 1.65 4.49
C GLY A 187 1.33 2.00 3.53
N TYR A 188 2.51 2.26 4.09
CA TYR A 188 3.74 2.36 3.34
C TYR A 188 4.65 1.19 3.75
N SER A 189 4.84 0.25 2.84
CA SER A 189 5.88 -0.75 2.92
C SER A 189 6.93 -0.37 1.88
N PRO A 190 8.15 -0.02 2.28
CA PRO A 190 9.24 -0.02 1.34
C PRO A 190 9.28 -1.45 0.81
N VAL A 191 8.76 -1.65 -0.41
CA VAL A 191 8.68 -2.97 -1.03
C VAL A 191 10.09 -3.54 -0.93
N PRO A 192 10.32 -4.65 -0.20
CA PRO A 192 11.53 -5.41 -0.41
C PRO A 192 11.52 -5.70 -1.90
N GLU A 193 12.52 -5.29 -2.63
CA GLU A 193 12.59 -5.51 -4.08
C GLU A 193 12.32 -7.00 -4.32
N PRO A 194 11.19 -7.37 -4.98
CA PRO A 194 10.72 -8.74 -4.94
C PRO A 194 11.80 -9.60 -5.58
N GLY A 195 12.40 -10.47 -4.80
CA GLY A 195 13.27 -11.51 -5.32
C GLY A 195 14.45 -11.08 -6.18
N THR A 196 14.56 -9.80 -6.59
CA THR A 196 15.63 -9.32 -7.46
C THR A 196 16.99 -9.54 -6.82
N LEU A 197 17.11 -9.28 -5.50
CA LEU A 197 18.34 -9.61 -4.74
C LEU A 197 18.52 -11.12 -4.59
N THR A 198 17.44 -11.87 -4.34
CA THR A 198 17.48 -13.34 -4.26
C THR A 198 17.77 -13.95 -5.62
N MET A 199 17.16 -13.45 -6.69
CA MET A 199 17.41 -13.89 -8.06
C MET A 199 18.81 -13.49 -8.56
N MET A 200 19.27 -12.29 -8.23
CA MET A 200 20.63 -11.85 -8.53
C MET A 200 21.65 -12.70 -7.75
N GLY A 201 21.38 -12.99 -6.46
CA GLY A 201 22.19 -13.88 -5.65
C GLY A 201 22.23 -15.31 -6.19
N THR A 202 21.10 -15.91 -6.52
CA THR A 202 21.03 -17.26 -7.11
C THR A 202 21.59 -17.29 -8.52
N GLY A 203 21.41 -16.24 -9.32
CA GLY A 203 22.01 -16.09 -10.64
C GLY A 203 23.54 -16.03 -10.59
N LEU A 204 24.10 -15.26 -9.65
CA LEU A 204 25.55 -15.17 -9.44
C LEU A 204 26.15 -16.50 -8.94
N ILE A 205 25.49 -17.19 -8.01
CA ILE A 205 25.91 -18.50 -7.51
C ILE A 205 25.89 -19.54 -8.66
N SER A 206 24.85 -19.52 -9.50
CA SER A 206 24.75 -20.41 -10.65
C SER A 206 25.83 -20.13 -11.68
N LEU A 207 26.15 -18.87 -11.94
CA LEU A 207 27.21 -18.45 -12.85
C LEU A 207 28.59 -18.84 -12.30
N ALA A 208 28.87 -18.64 -11.03
CA ALA A 208 30.09 -19.03 -10.36
C ALA A 208 30.30 -20.56 -10.41
N GLY A 209 29.23 -21.34 -10.19
CA GLY A 209 29.24 -22.80 -10.30
C GLY A 209 29.58 -23.26 -11.74
N PHE A 210 29.03 -22.58 -12.73
CA PHE A 210 29.28 -22.88 -14.13
C PHE A 210 30.76 -22.59 -14.55
N ILE A 211 31.29 -21.46 -14.11
CA ILE A 211 32.68 -21.05 -14.37
C ILE A 211 33.64 -22.06 -13.70
N ARG A 212 33.41 -22.43 -12.44
CA ARG A 212 34.23 -23.41 -11.71
C ARG A 212 34.25 -24.76 -12.41
N ARG A 213 33.09 -25.23 -12.90
CA ARG A 213 33.02 -26.51 -13.66
C ARG A 213 33.81 -26.47 -14.98
N LYS A 214 33.86 -25.30 -15.64
CA LYS A 214 34.58 -25.15 -16.88
C LYS A 214 36.10 -25.14 -16.66
N LEU A 215 36.58 -24.44 -15.61
CA LEU A 215 37.99 -24.40 -15.23
C LEU A 215 38.54 -25.75 -14.71
N ALA A 216 37.68 -26.56 -14.06
CA ALA A 216 38.09 -27.90 -13.59
C ALA A 216 38.17 -28.98 -14.71
N ARG A 217 37.75 -28.64 -15.94
CA ARG A 217 37.80 -29.55 -17.12
C ARG A 217 38.80 -29.14 -18.19
N SER A 218 39.52 -28.07 -17.99
CA SER A 218 40.66 -27.62 -18.80
C SER A 218 41.97 -27.96 -18.09
#